data_4a02b889d3c098f2819cdeea08613e71
#
_entry.id   4a02b889d3c098f2819cdeea08613e71
#
_cell.length_a   1.000
_cell.length_b   1.000
_cell.length_c   1.000
_cell.angle_alpha   90.00
_cell.angle_beta   90.00
_cell.angle_gamma   90.00
#
_symmetry.space_group_name_H-M   'P 1'
#
loop_
_entity.id
_entity.type
_entity.pdbx_description
1 polymer ?
#
loop_
_entity_poly.entity_id
_entity_poly.type
_entity_poly.pdbx_seq_one_letter_code
_entity_poly.pdbx_strand_id
1 'polypeptide(L)'
;VESEKSAIIGSAIFPNYVWLATGGKSQMKEDKLRVLSGRTVLLFPDADGYTEWKQRAESMTYCKAIVSDLLEKHATPKQKADHIDIADWIIFQIQGGKLMSTANHLVEAEKILQQMIEKNPVLQKLIDELDLVLVDASHIASDDKSPP
;
A
#
# COMPACT_ATOMS: atom_id res chain seq x y z
N VAL A 1 4.41 0.06 5.88
CA VAL A 1 3.05 -0.10 5.33
C VAL A 1 2.45 -1.44 5.73
N GLU A 2 1.13 -1.60 5.60
CA GLU A 2 0.44 -2.84 5.93
C GLU A 2 0.61 -3.90 4.83
N SER A 3 0.34 -3.55 3.59
CA SER A 3 0.31 -4.47 2.46
C SER A 3 1.59 -4.46 1.62
N GLU A 4 1.89 -5.60 0.99
CA GLU A 4 2.98 -5.75 0.02
C GLU A 4 2.73 -4.86 -1.21
N LYS A 5 1.48 -4.71 -1.65
CA LYS A 5 1.08 -3.78 -2.72
C LYS A 5 1.60 -2.37 -2.42
N SER A 6 1.33 -1.86 -1.22
CA SER A 6 1.78 -0.54 -0.80
C SER A 6 3.31 -0.42 -0.72
N ALA A 7 4.01 -1.48 -0.31
CA ALA A 7 5.47 -1.49 -0.28
C ALA A 7 6.06 -1.42 -1.69
N ILE A 8 5.52 -2.19 -2.64
CA ILE A 8 5.99 -2.20 -4.03
C ILE A 8 5.76 -0.83 -4.68
N ILE A 9 4.54 -0.28 -4.59
CA ILE A 9 4.19 1.02 -5.16
C ILE A 9 5.02 2.13 -4.52
N GLY A 10 5.16 2.11 -3.20
CA GLY A 10 6.00 3.07 -2.48
C GLY A 10 7.45 3.03 -2.92
N SER A 11 8.04 1.84 -3.10
CA SER A 11 9.43 1.70 -3.54
C SER A 11 9.67 2.21 -4.95
N ALA A 12 8.69 2.06 -5.84
CA ALA A 12 8.77 2.57 -7.20
C ALA A 12 8.70 4.11 -7.26
N ILE A 13 7.84 4.72 -6.44
CA ILE A 13 7.61 6.17 -6.45
C ILE A 13 8.63 6.92 -5.58
N PHE A 14 9.04 6.32 -4.47
CA PHE A 14 9.98 6.90 -3.51
C PHE A 14 11.20 5.99 -3.31
N PRO A 15 12.07 5.84 -4.34
CA PRO A 15 13.18 4.87 -4.35
C PRO A 15 14.28 5.18 -3.32
N ASN A 16 14.28 6.37 -2.73
CA ASN A 16 15.26 6.75 -1.70
C ASN A 16 14.96 6.15 -0.31
N TYR A 17 13.82 5.44 -0.16
CA TYR A 17 13.43 4.79 1.07
C TYR A 17 13.40 3.28 0.90
N VAL A 18 13.69 2.57 1.99
CA VAL A 18 13.45 1.12 2.07
C VAL A 18 12.00 0.91 2.51
N TRP A 19 11.22 0.30 1.66
CA TRP A 19 9.82 0.00 1.94
C TRP A 19 9.65 -1.43 2.44
N LEU A 20 8.85 -1.58 3.48
CA LEU A 20 8.58 -2.87 4.11
C LEU A 20 7.08 -3.01 4.35
N ALA A 21 6.54 -4.20 4.11
CA ALA A 21 5.19 -4.58 4.49
C ALA A 21 5.18 -5.39 5.78
N THR A 22 4.19 -5.17 6.63
CA THR A 22 3.98 -6.00 7.83
C THR A 22 3.28 -7.31 7.51
N GLY A 23 2.56 -7.38 6.39
CA GLY A 23 1.74 -8.53 5.98
C GLY A 23 0.40 -8.57 6.70
N GLY A 24 -0.14 -7.41 7.03
CA GLY A 24 -1.44 -7.24 7.65
C GLY A 24 -1.42 -6.46 8.96
N LYS A 25 -2.56 -5.88 9.31
CA LYS A 25 -2.75 -4.98 10.45
C LYS A 25 -2.28 -5.58 11.79
N SER A 26 -2.57 -6.86 12.02
CA SER A 26 -2.18 -7.57 13.24
C SER A 26 -0.71 -8.05 13.25
N GLN A 27 0.00 -7.93 12.13
CA GLN A 27 1.36 -8.45 11.97
C GLN A 27 2.47 -7.48 12.37
N MET A 28 2.11 -6.32 12.88
CA MET A 28 3.04 -5.35 13.48
C MET A 28 3.49 -5.85 14.85
N LYS A 29 4.27 -6.95 14.85
CA LYS A 29 4.74 -7.62 16.06
C LYS A 29 6.19 -7.21 16.38
N GLU A 30 6.50 -7.07 17.66
CA GLU A 30 7.81 -6.61 18.13
C GLU A 30 8.95 -7.52 17.67
N ASP A 31 8.78 -8.82 17.74
CA ASP A 31 9.78 -9.81 17.31
C ASP A 31 10.20 -9.63 15.86
N LYS A 32 9.24 -9.36 14.98
CA LYS A 32 9.50 -9.07 13.56
C LYS A 32 10.14 -7.69 13.36
N LEU A 33 9.68 -6.69 14.09
CA LEU A 33 10.07 -5.29 13.87
C LEU A 33 11.38 -4.91 14.57
N ARG A 34 11.92 -5.75 15.46
CA ARG A 34 13.24 -5.54 16.08
C ARG A 34 14.39 -5.44 15.10
N VAL A 35 14.25 -5.96 13.88
CA VAL A 35 15.20 -5.75 12.78
C VAL A 35 15.40 -4.27 12.42
N LEU A 36 14.43 -3.42 12.79
CA LEU A 36 14.47 -1.97 12.58
C LEU A 36 15.14 -1.20 13.73
N SER A 37 15.76 -1.91 14.67
CA SER A 37 16.42 -1.30 15.84
C SER A 37 17.42 -0.21 15.44
N GLY A 38 17.38 0.92 16.14
CA GLY A 38 18.24 2.07 15.90
C GLY A 38 17.88 2.90 14.64
N ARG A 39 16.85 2.53 13.89
CA ARG A 39 16.43 3.24 12.67
C ARG A 39 15.31 4.24 12.95
N THR A 40 15.19 5.24 12.07
CA THR A 40 13.95 6.04 11.97
C THR A 40 12.99 5.33 11.03
N VAL A 41 11.80 5.04 11.50
CA VAL A 41 10.77 4.28 10.79
C VAL A 41 9.55 5.15 10.62
N LEU A 42 9.14 5.37 9.37
CA LEU A 42 7.90 6.05 9.04
C LEU A 42 6.81 5.01 8.76
N LEU A 43 5.75 5.05 9.54
CA LEU A 43 4.63 4.11 9.47
C LEU A 43 3.47 4.77 8.72
N PHE A 44 2.97 4.10 7.70
CA PHE A 44 1.78 4.52 6.96
C PHE A 44 0.65 3.52 7.21
N PRO A 45 -0.21 3.77 8.21
CA PRO A 45 -1.40 2.97 8.43
C PRO A 45 -2.41 3.17 7.29
N ASP A 46 -3.26 2.18 7.08
CA ASP A 46 -4.45 2.33 6.25
C ASP A 46 -5.40 3.37 6.85
N ALA A 47 -6.36 3.85 6.08
CA ALA A 47 -7.21 4.98 6.45
C ALA A 47 -8.04 4.77 7.73
N ASP A 48 -8.22 3.52 8.17
CA ASP A 48 -8.89 3.14 9.42
C ASP A 48 -7.93 2.69 10.54
N GLY A 49 -6.61 2.69 10.29
CA GLY A 49 -5.59 2.10 11.16
C GLY A 49 -4.81 3.08 12.04
N TYR A 50 -5.01 4.40 11.88
CA TYR A 50 -4.15 5.42 12.50
C TYR A 50 -4.04 5.30 14.02
N THR A 51 -5.17 5.22 14.71
CA THR A 51 -5.18 5.18 16.20
C THR A 51 -4.48 3.94 16.73
N GLU A 52 -4.74 2.77 16.14
CA GLU A 52 -4.13 1.51 16.54
C GLU A 52 -2.61 1.53 16.31
N TRP A 53 -2.18 1.97 15.14
CA TRP A 53 -0.76 2.03 14.80
C TRP A 53 -0.02 3.06 15.65
N LYS A 54 -0.67 4.16 16.03
CA LYS A 54 -0.10 5.16 16.93
C LYS A 54 0.15 4.57 18.32
N GLN A 55 -0.81 3.86 18.89
CA GLN A 55 -0.63 3.17 20.18
C GLN A 55 0.50 2.14 20.13
N ARG A 56 0.60 1.38 19.02
CA ARG A 56 1.68 0.41 18.83
C ARG A 56 3.03 1.09 18.69
N ALA A 57 3.11 2.19 17.94
CA ALA A 57 4.35 2.95 17.77
C ALA A 57 4.90 3.49 19.10
N GLU A 58 4.05 3.87 20.05
CA GLU A 58 4.44 4.31 21.39
C GLU A 58 5.17 3.21 22.17
N SER A 59 4.90 1.95 21.89
CA SER A 59 5.58 0.79 22.49
C SER A 59 6.90 0.43 21.81
N MET A 60 7.19 0.98 20.62
CA MET A 60 8.39 0.68 19.83
C MET A 60 9.63 1.44 20.33
N THR A 61 10.12 1.10 21.51
CA THR A 61 11.26 1.79 22.14
C THR A 61 12.62 1.52 21.48
N TYR A 62 12.71 0.50 20.62
CA TYR A 62 13.92 0.05 19.92
C TYR A 62 14.22 0.83 18.65
N CYS A 63 13.28 1.60 18.11
CA CYS A 63 13.45 2.46 16.94
C CYS A 63 12.72 3.79 17.12
N LYS A 64 13.05 4.79 16.29
CA LYS A 64 12.29 6.03 16.24
C LYS A 64 11.10 5.86 15.31
N ALA A 65 9.95 5.43 15.82
CA ALA A 65 8.72 5.27 15.05
C ALA A 65 7.98 6.61 14.92
N ILE A 66 7.58 6.94 13.69
CA ILE A 66 6.78 8.12 13.35
C ILE A 66 5.58 7.62 12.56
N VAL A 67 4.37 7.87 13.05
CA VAL A 67 3.13 7.48 12.36
C VAL A 67 2.64 8.62 11.50
N SER A 68 2.50 8.36 10.21
CA SER A 68 1.93 9.33 9.26
C SER A 68 0.45 9.49 9.51
N ASP A 69 0.01 10.73 9.64
CA ASP A 69 -1.40 11.11 9.74
C ASP A 69 -2.00 11.52 8.38
N LEU A 70 -1.29 11.20 7.28
CA LEU A 70 -1.67 11.62 5.93
C LEU A 70 -3.08 11.17 5.57
N LEU A 71 -3.36 9.88 5.67
CA LEU A 71 -4.68 9.33 5.35
C LEU A 71 -5.72 9.75 6.40
N GLU A 72 -5.33 9.84 7.67
CA GLU A 72 -6.23 10.32 8.72
C GLU A 72 -6.77 11.72 8.43
N LYS A 73 -5.92 12.63 7.94
CA LYS A 73 -6.27 14.02 7.65
C LYS A 73 -6.93 14.24 6.28
N HIS A 74 -6.52 13.47 5.28
CA HIS A 74 -6.86 13.77 3.88
C HIS A 74 -7.80 12.77 3.22
N ALA A 75 -7.98 11.56 3.78
CA ALA A 75 -8.94 10.61 3.24
C ALA A 75 -10.38 11.08 3.50
N THR A 76 -11.19 11.03 2.46
CA THR A 76 -12.64 11.32 2.56
C THR A 76 -13.34 10.27 3.39
N PRO A 77 -14.54 10.55 3.94
CA PRO A 77 -15.33 9.54 4.67
C PRO A 77 -15.55 8.25 3.87
N LYS A 78 -15.76 8.36 2.56
CA LYS A 78 -15.88 7.20 1.68
C LYS A 78 -14.59 6.41 1.59
N GLN A 79 -13.47 7.07 1.38
CA GLN A 79 -12.14 6.43 1.33
C GLN A 79 -11.79 5.73 2.65
N LYS A 80 -12.17 6.31 3.79
CA LYS A 80 -12.02 5.65 5.10
C LYS A 80 -12.90 4.41 5.22
N ALA A 81 -14.14 4.47 4.74
CA ALA A 81 -15.05 3.33 4.72
C ALA A 81 -14.58 2.22 3.75
N ASP A 82 -13.90 2.59 2.68
CA ASP A 82 -13.33 1.68 1.69
C ASP A 82 -11.94 1.16 2.13
N HIS A 83 -11.45 1.52 3.33
CA HIS A 83 -10.17 1.09 3.93
C HIS A 83 -8.97 1.30 3.00
N ILE A 84 -8.91 2.45 2.29
CA ILE A 84 -7.81 2.70 1.36
C ILE A 84 -6.46 2.72 2.07
N ASP A 85 -5.44 2.25 1.37
CA ASP A 85 -4.06 2.32 1.81
C ASP A 85 -3.29 3.48 1.13
N ILE A 86 -2.03 3.65 1.49
CA ILE A 86 -1.19 4.71 0.92
C ILE A 86 -1.00 4.57 -0.60
N ALA A 87 -0.99 3.35 -1.13
CA ALA A 87 -0.87 3.12 -2.57
C ALA A 87 -2.12 3.62 -3.31
N ASP A 88 -3.30 3.29 -2.81
CA ASP A 88 -4.57 3.76 -3.38
C ASP A 88 -4.63 5.29 -3.39
N TRP A 89 -4.21 5.92 -2.28
CA TRP A 89 -4.18 7.37 -2.17
C TRP A 89 -3.18 8.01 -3.15
N ILE A 90 -1.99 7.46 -3.30
CA ILE A 90 -0.97 7.93 -4.26
C ILE A 90 -1.51 7.81 -5.69
N ILE A 91 -2.07 6.66 -6.05
CA ILE A 91 -2.67 6.44 -7.37
C ILE A 91 -3.77 7.47 -7.64
N PHE A 92 -4.65 7.69 -6.67
CA PHE A 92 -5.70 8.71 -6.77
C PHE A 92 -5.14 10.13 -7.01
N GLN A 93 -4.05 10.51 -6.32
CA GLN A 93 -3.40 11.82 -6.52
C GLN A 93 -2.78 11.93 -7.91
N ILE A 94 -2.10 10.88 -8.39
CA ILE A 94 -1.49 10.85 -9.73
C ILE A 94 -2.56 11.02 -10.81
N GLN A 95 -3.74 10.45 -10.62
CA GLN A 95 -4.88 10.54 -11.53
C GLN A 95 -5.61 11.89 -11.47
N GLY A 96 -5.09 12.87 -10.72
CA GLY A 96 -5.70 14.20 -10.55
C GLY A 96 -6.97 14.19 -9.71
N GLY A 97 -7.10 13.25 -8.81
CA GLY A 97 -8.22 13.15 -7.87
C GLY A 97 -9.55 12.74 -8.51
N LYS A 98 -9.54 12.24 -9.75
CA LYS A 98 -10.77 11.77 -10.41
C LYS A 98 -11.09 10.34 -10.00
N LEU A 99 -12.31 10.11 -9.53
CA LEU A 99 -12.86 8.75 -9.39
C LEU A 99 -13.01 8.15 -10.78
N MET A 100 -12.29 7.07 -11.05
CA MET A 100 -12.38 6.36 -12.31
C MET A 100 -13.62 5.48 -12.35
N SER A 101 -14.29 5.45 -13.49
CA SER A 101 -15.31 4.45 -13.76
C SER A 101 -14.64 3.08 -13.97
N THR A 102 -15.28 2.01 -13.53
CA THR A 102 -14.77 0.64 -13.58
C THR A 102 -14.23 0.20 -14.96
N ALA A 103 -14.77 0.75 -16.04
CA ALA A 103 -14.36 0.38 -17.42
C ALA A 103 -12.95 0.90 -17.81
N ASN A 104 -12.42 1.90 -17.12
CA ASN A 104 -11.12 2.50 -17.44
C ASN A 104 -9.98 2.08 -16.49
N HIS A 105 -10.29 1.27 -15.46
CA HIS A 105 -9.31 0.91 -14.42
C HIS A 105 -8.11 0.14 -14.96
N LEU A 106 -8.34 -0.84 -15.87
CA LEU A 106 -7.25 -1.66 -16.41
C LEU A 106 -6.32 -0.84 -17.30
N VAL A 107 -6.88 -0.05 -18.22
CA VAL A 107 -6.08 0.77 -19.14
C VAL A 107 -5.22 1.80 -18.39
N GLU A 108 -5.77 2.39 -17.34
CA GLU A 108 -5.02 3.38 -16.55
C GLU A 108 -4.04 2.70 -15.59
N ALA A 109 -4.36 1.53 -15.05
CA ALA A 109 -3.45 0.74 -14.25
C ALA A 109 -2.24 0.27 -15.08
N GLU A 110 -2.45 -0.17 -16.31
CA GLU A 110 -1.37 -0.50 -17.25
C GLU A 110 -0.48 0.70 -17.55
N LYS A 111 -1.06 1.87 -17.78
CA LYS A 111 -0.32 3.10 -18.01
C LYS A 111 0.51 3.53 -16.79
N ILE A 112 -0.07 3.42 -15.60
CA ILE A 112 0.65 3.71 -14.35
C ILE A 112 1.80 2.70 -14.17
N LEU A 113 1.53 1.41 -14.37
CA LEU A 113 2.55 0.36 -14.31
C LEU A 113 3.69 0.63 -15.28
N GLN A 114 3.38 1.02 -16.52
CA GLN A 114 4.40 1.36 -17.51
C GLN A 114 5.26 2.55 -17.06
N GLN A 115 4.66 3.61 -16.51
CA GLN A 115 5.40 4.73 -15.95
C GLN A 115 6.27 4.34 -14.75
N MET A 116 5.82 3.39 -13.94
CA MET A 116 6.59 2.85 -12.83
C MET A 116 7.79 2.05 -13.31
N ILE A 117 7.62 1.22 -14.35
CA ILE A 117 8.69 0.44 -14.99
C ILE A 117 9.74 1.36 -15.59
N GLU A 118 9.34 2.43 -16.29
CA GLU A 118 10.26 3.43 -16.84
C GLU A 118 11.14 4.09 -15.77
N LYS A 119 10.55 4.35 -14.58
CA LYS A 119 11.28 4.92 -13.45
C LYS A 119 12.12 3.90 -12.67
N ASN A 120 11.72 2.64 -12.71
CA ASN A 120 12.40 1.56 -12.00
C ASN A 120 12.38 0.28 -12.84
N PRO A 121 13.37 0.06 -13.72
CA PRO A 121 13.43 -1.12 -14.59
C PRO A 121 13.47 -2.47 -13.86
N VAL A 122 13.86 -2.48 -12.56
CA VAL A 122 13.84 -3.69 -11.74
C VAL A 122 12.41 -4.22 -11.56
N LEU A 123 11.41 -3.34 -11.64
CA LEU A 123 10.01 -3.73 -11.54
C LEU A 123 9.58 -4.63 -12.70
N GLN A 124 10.03 -4.35 -13.94
CA GLN A 124 9.76 -5.23 -15.10
C GLN A 124 10.34 -6.62 -14.86
N LYS A 125 11.57 -6.69 -14.40
CA LYS A 125 12.21 -7.98 -14.08
C LYS A 125 11.43 -8.79 -13.04
N LEU A 126 10.91 -8.12 -12.01
CA LEU A 126 10.09 -8.75 -10.98
C LEU A 126 8.77 -9.28 -11.55
N ILE A 127 8.13 -8.51 -12.44
CA ILE A 127 6.90 -8.90 -13.11
C ILE A 127 7.15 -10.16 -13.96
N ASP A 128 8.23 -10.16 -14.72
CA ASP A 128 8.60 -11.28 -15.61
C ASP A 128 8.98 -12.54 -14.80
N GLU A 129 9.76 -12.38 -13.70
CA GLU A 129 10.19 -13.51 -12.87
C GLU A 129 9.05 -14.14 -12.06
N LEU A 130 8.04 -13.37 -11.69
CA LEU A 130 6.91 -13.84 -10.88
C LEU A 130 5.65 -14.10 -11.71
N ASP A 131 5.72 -13.95 -13.03
CA ASP A 131 4.58 -14.11 -13.96
C ASP A 131 3.34 -13.31 -13.50
N LEU A 132 3.57 -12.05 -13.09
CA LEU A 132 2.52 -11.19 -12.56
C LEU A 132 1.67 -10.61 -13.67
N VAL A 133 0.35 -10.73 -13.52
CA VAL A 133 -0.63 -10.20 -14.46
C VAL A 133 -1.53 -9.19 -13.74
N LEU A 134 -1.84 -8.06 -14.39
CA LEU A 134 -2.85 -7.14 -13.91
C LEU A 134 -4.23 -7.81 -13.99
N VAL A 135 -4.90 -7.92 -12.85
CA VAL A 135 -6.25 -8.49 -12.74
C VAL A 135 -7.22 -7.42 -12.26
N ASP A 136 -8.37 -7.32 -12.93
CA ASP A 136 -9.47 -6.48 -12.45
C ASP A 136 -10.12 -7.15 -11.23
N ALA A 137 -10.04 -6.49 -10.09
CA ALA A 137 -10.59 -7.00 -8.83
C ALA A 137 -12.12 -7.23 -8.89
N SER A 138 -12.83 -6.63 -9.85
CA SER A 138 -14.26 -6.86 -10.04
C SER A 138 -14.60 -8.30 -10.45
N HIS A 139 -13.66 -9.04 -11.02
CA HIS A 139 -13.82 -10.45 -11.39
C HIS A 139 -13.54 -11.43 -10.25
N ILE A 140 -12.84 -11.01 -9.20
CA ILE A 140 -12.49 -11.88 -8.06
C ILE A 140 -13.70 -12.13 -7.15
N ALA A 141 -14.67 -11.21 -7.13
CA ALA A 141 -15.85 -11.30 -6.26
C ALA A 141 -16.97 -12.22 -6.80
N SER A 142 -16.85 -12.79 -8.00
CA SER A 142 -17.92 -13.56 -8.62
C SER A 142 -17.82 -15.08 -8.46
N ASP A 143 -16.72 -15.62 -7.94
CA ASP A 143 -16.49 -17.08 -7.87
C ASP A 143 -16.81 -17.73 -6.51
N ASP A 144 -17.33 -16.96 -5.53
CA ASP A 144 -17.81 -17.56 -4.28
C ASP A 144 -19.30 -18.00 -4.40
N LYS A 145 -19.57 -18.89 -5.36
CA LYS A 145 -20.78 -19.73 -5.34
C LYS A 145 -20.38 -21.09 -4.79
N SER A 146 -20.62 -21.28 -3.50
CA SER A 146 -20.63 -22.58 -2.86
C SER A 146 -21.45 -23.58 -3.69
N PRO A 147 -20.94 -24.78 -3.92
CA PRO A 147 -21.71 -25.84 -4.57
C PRO A 147 -22.84 -26.34 -3.64
N PRO A 148 -23.88 -26.93 -4.18
CA PRO A 148 -25.09 -27.35 -3.48
C PRO A 148 -24.85 -28.47 -2.49
#